data_be07821034a0de236a3dab9e1706bc45
#
_entry.id   be07821034a0de236a3dab9e1706bc45
#
_cell.length_a   1.000
_cell.length_b   1.000
_cell.length_c   1.000
_cell.angle_alpha   90.00
_cell.angle_beta   90.00
_cell.angle_gamma   90.00
#
_symmetry.space_group_name_H-M   'P 1'
#
loop_
_entity.id
_entity.type
_entity.pdbx_description
1 polymer ?
#
loop_
_entity_poly.entity_id
_entity_poly.type
_entity_poly.pdbx_seq_one_letter_code
_entity_poly.pdbx_strand_id
1 'polypeptide(L)' 'GKAGGKHVMVAAIESGNLASIGLHQRFGFSITGQMPQVGRKFGRWLDLTFMQLTLSPDRSAP' A
#
# COMPACT_ATOMS: atom_id res chain seq x y z
N GLY A 1 -13.64 -11.50 3.89
CA GLY A 1 -14.51 -12.18 3.97
C GLY A 1 -15.76 -11.50 4.23
N LYS A 2 -16.73 -12.08 3.80
CA LYS A 2 -17.90 -11.53 4.02
C LYS A 2 -18.20 -11.51 5.40
N ALA A 3 -17.88 -12.48 6.02
CA ALA A 3 -18.25 -12.53 7.41
C ALA A 3 -17.56 -11.42 8.18
N GLY A 4 -16.33 -11.18 7.90
CA GLY A 4 -15.62 -10.17 8.64
C GLY A 4 -15.91 -8.76 8.21
N GLY A 5 -16.42 -8.62 7.02
CA GLY A 5 -16.68 -7.29 6.52
C GLY A 5 -15.46 -6.45 6.33
N LYS A 6 -14.31 -7.04 6.39
CA LYS A 6 -13.07 -6.30 6.24
C LYS A 6 -12.55 -6.36 4.83
N HIS A 7 -12.23 -5.24 4.28
CA HIS A 7 -11.65 -5.17 2.97
C HIS A 7 -10.30 -4.49 3.07
N VAL A 8 -9.34 -5.02 2.37
CA VAL A 8 -8.00 -4.47 2.40
C VAL A 8 -7.58 -4.20 0.97
N MET A 9 -7.09 -3.00 0.74
CA MET A 9 -6.53 -2.64 -0.55
C MET A 9 -5.02 -2.53 -0.40
N VAL A 10 -4.31 -3.16 -1.31
CA VAL A 10 -2.86 -3.16 -1.25
C VAL A 10 -2.33 -2.47 -2.51
N ALA A 11 -1.39 -1.60 -2.32
CA ALA A 11 -0.73 -0.91 -3.42
C ALA A 11 0.76 -1.15 -3.35
N ALA A 12 1.36 -1.41 -4.49
CA ALA A 12 2.81 -1.57 -4.57
C ALA A 12 3.33 -0.39 -5.37
N ILE A 13 4.16 0.42 -4.76
CA ILE A 13 4.63 1.66 -5.35
C ILE A 13 6.15 1.65 -5.33
N GLU A 14 6.75 2.10 -6.41
CA GLU A 14 8.20 2.23 -6.44
C GLU A 14 8.63 3.16 -5.32
N SER A 15 9.62 2.74 -4.54
CA SER A 15 10.02 3.48 -3.35
C SER A 15 10.53 4.89 -3.67
N GLY A 16 11.01 5.11 -4.87
CA GLY A 16 11.45 6.42 -5.26
C GLY A 16 10.33 7.36 -5.64
N ASN A 17 9.12 6.84 -5.78
CA ASN A 17 7.99 7.67 -6.19
C ASN A 17 7.32 8.27 -4.98
N LEU A 18 7.98 9.26 -4.38
CA LEU A 18 7.50 9.84 -3.15
C LEU A 18 6.18 10.56 -3.31
N ALA A 19 5.92 11.10 -4.48
CA ALA A 19 4.66 11.79 -4.70
C ALA A 19 3.49 10.82 -4.61
N SER A 20 3.66 9.64 -5.19
CA SER A 20 2.60 8.65 -5.16
C SER A 20 2.42 8.09 -3.76
N ILE A 21 3.52 7.85 -3.07
CA ILE A 21 3.44 7.35 -1.70
C ILE A 21 2.73 8.37 -0.81
N GLY A 22 3.07 9.65 -0.96
CA GLY A 22 2.42 10.67 -0.18
C GLY A 22 0.94 10.78 -0.49
N LEU A 23 0.59 10.62 -1.77
CA LEU A 23 -0.80 10.67 -2.14
C LEU A 23 -1.59 9.54 -1.50
N HIS A 24 -1.02 8.34 -1.51
CA HIS A 24 -1.70 7.21 -0.89
C HIS A 24 -1.83 7.41 0.62
N GLN A 25 -0.81 7.99 1.24
CA GLN A 25 -0.91 8.26 2.68
C GLN A 25 -2.03 9.24 2.98
N ARG A 26 -2.26 10.19 2.09
CA ARG A 26 -3.35 11.14 2.30
C ARG A 26 -4.71 10.48 2.20
N PHE A 27 -4.80 9.36 1.50
CA PHE A 27 -6.04 8.61 1.41
C PHE A 27 -6.19 7.61 2.54
N GLY A 28 -5.22 7.55 3.45
CA GLY A 28 -5.34 6.66 4.58
C GLY A 28 -4.53 5.39 4.47
N PHE A 29 -3.75 5.24 3.42
CA PHE A 29 -2.90 4.07 3.29
C PHE A 29 -1.74 4.17 4.27
N SER A 30 -1.31 3.04 4.77
CA SER A 30 -0.16 2.95 5.64
C SER A 30 0.90 2.10 4.99
N ILE A 31 2.15 2.43 5.23
CA ILE A 31 3.24 1.61 4.71
C ILE A 31 3.32 0.36 5.56
N THR A 32 3.18 -0.79 4.92
CA THR A 32 3.19 -2.05 5.64
C THR A 32 4.44 -2.86 5.37
N GLY A 33 5.20 -2.50 4.34
CA GLY A 33 6.42 -3.23 4.08
C GLY A 33 7.17 -2.63 2.93
N GLN A 34 8.43 -2.98 2.83
CA GLN A 34 9.27 -2.56 1.73
C GLN A 34 10.07 -3.75 1.28
N MET A 35 10.16 -3.92 -0.03
CA MET A 35 10.90 -5.02 -0.61
C MET A 35 11.92 -4.44 -1.56
N PRO A 36 13.17 -4.48 -1.18
CA PRO A 36 14.22 -3.93 -2.03
C PRO A 36 14.53 -4.88 -3.18
N GLN A 37 14.86 -4.30 -4.30
CA GLN A 37 15.36 -5.05 -5.45
C GLN A 37 14.41 -6.14 -5.90
N VAL A 38 13.12 -5.89 -5.86
CA VAL A 38 12.16 -6.89 -6.30
C VAL A 38 11.63 -6.61 -7.69
N GLY A 39 11.89 -5.45 -8.24
CA GLY A 39 11.45 -5.11 -9.58
C GLY A 39 12.62 -4.70 -10.43
N ARG A 40 12.50 -4.86 -11.72
CA ARG A 40 13.56 -4.46 -12.63
C ARG A 40 12.97 -3.70 -13.79
N LYS A 41 13.52 -2.54 -14.06
CA LYS A 41 13.00 -1.69 -15.09
C LYS A 41 14.14 -0.90 -15.71
N PHE A 42 14.21 -0.88 -17.03
CA PHE A 42 15.27 -0.15 -17.70
C PHE A 42 16.65 -0.54 -17.21
N GLY A 43 16.85 -1.82 -16.95
CA GLY A 43 18.15 -2.30 -16.52
C GLY A 43 18.51 -1.98 -15.09
N ARG A 44 17.57 -1.47 -14.29
CA ARG A 44 17.84 -1.11 -12.91
C ARG A 44 16.92 -1.88 -11.98
N TRP A 45 17.45 -2.21 -10.82
CA TRP A 45 16.63 -2.83 -9.79
C TRP A 45 15.83 -1.75 -9.08
N LEU A 46 14.61 -2.07 -8.77
CA LEU A 46 13.71 -1.14 -8.10
C LEU A 46 13.29 -1.69 -6.77
N ASP A 47 13.14 -0.78 -5.81
CA ASP A 47 12.58 -1.14 -4.52
C ASP A 47 11.10 -0.82 -4.56
N LEU A 48 10.31 -1.69 -3.96
CA LEU A 48 8.87 -1.45 -3.88
C LEU A 48 8.45 -1.21 -2.45
N THR A 49 7.57 -0.23 -2.28
CA THR A 49 6.96 0.06 -1.00
C THR A 49 5.53 -0.42 -1.07
N PHE A 50 5.17 -1.28 -0.14
CA PHE A 50 3.81 -1.80 -0.09
C PHE A 50 3.00 -1.00 0.91
N MET A 51 1.83 -0.58 0.48
CA MET A 51 0.94 0.20 1.32
C MET A 51 -0.40 -0.50 1.39
N GLN A 52 -1.07 -0.32 2.49
CA GLN A 52 -2.31 -1.02 2.74
C GLN A 52 -3.34 -0.06 3.31
N LEU A 53 -4.54 -0.17 2.81
CA LEU A 53 -5.68 0.57 3.35
C LEU A 53 -6.70 -0.44 3.79
N THR A 54 -7.03 -0.41 5.06
CA THR A 54 -8.04 -1.30 5.60
C THR A 54 -9.37 -0.59 5.56
N LEU A 55 -10.31 -1.19 4.86
CA LEU A 55 -11.66 -0.67 4.77
C LEU A 55 -12.54 -1.49 5.69
N SER A 56 -13.13 -0.84 6.63
CA SER A 56 -13.99 -1.53 7.58
C SER A 56 -15.28 -0.74 7.70
N PRO A 57 -16.33 -1.23 7.13
CA PRO A 57 -17.57 -0.46 7.15
C PRO A 57 -18.11 -0.24 8.54
N ASP A 58 -17.78 -1.10 9.47
CA ASP A 58 -18.29 -0.92 10.80
C ASP A 58 -17.22 -0.49 11.78
N ARG A 59 -16.14 0.06 11.29
CA ARG A 59 -15.14 0.50 12.22
C ARG A 59 -15.66 1.57 13.13
N SER A 60 -16.60 2.28 12.70
CA SER A 60 -17.18 3.27 13.57
C SER A 60 -18.10 2.64 14.58
N ALA A 61 -18.47 1.44 14.36
CA ALA A 61 -19.34 0.77 15.28
C ALA A 61 -18.51 -0.18 16.11
N PRO A 62 -17.99 0.23 17.12
CA PRO A 62 -17.08 -0.58 17.92
C PRO A 62 -17.66 -1.87 18.40
#